data_2971e69f72c960343d0c07a3605b9768
#
_entry.id   2971e69f72c960343d0c07a3605b9768
#
_cell.length_a   1.000
_cell.length_b   1.000
_cell.length_c   1.000
_cell.angle_alpha   90.00
_cell.angle_beta   90.00
_cell.angle_gamma   90.00
#
_symmetry.space_group_name_H-M   'P 1'
#
loop_
_entity.id
_entity.type
_entity.pdbx_description
1 polymer ?
#
loop_
_entity_poly.entity_id
_entity_poly.type
_entity_poly.pdbx_seq_one_letter_code
_entity_poly.pdbx_strand_id
1 'polypeptide(L)'
;MTTPIDETQVFPPAREAEIAALMVDAVDLHCHSGPAAMPRILDHLEATLDAEAAGFSALVFKDHYYLGSNHCAMMEKLMPDLKVRLFSGIALNNACGGINPHAVDHAIRLDGKIVWMPTLAAKNHIDQSAKATKNFPSASKPMLKAIPLTVLDANGALTDETKQVLDLIAEGDIILAGGHLHVSEQVKLFEEAIARGVRKMLVNHPTYVIECSDEDIRSFASMGVHMEHSICMFVDGRGYKWGGDRLAELIGLAGIDRTVLSSDLGLTGSPRPVEGFRRVLNTLLDQQFTHAQIRTMISTNGLHLLNLA
;
A
#
# COMPACT_ATOMS: atom_id res chain seq x y z
N MET A 1 -15.08 2.86 -27.54
CA MET A 1 -15.99 2.83 -26.37
C MET A 1 -15.12 2.36 -25.22
N THR A 2 -14.90 3.19 -24.24
CA THR A 2 -14.17 2.78 -23.03
C THR A 2 -15.12 1.95 -22.18
N THR A 3 -14.74 0.72 -21.84
CA THR A 3 -15.48 -0.12 -20.89
C THR A 3 -15.65 0.68 -19.58
N PRO A 4 -16.83 0.70 -18.96
CA PRO A 4 -16.97 1.29 -17.65
C PRO A 4 -15.92 0.74 -16.68
N ILE A 5 -15.32 1.62 -15.88
CA ILE A 5 -14.14 1.31 -15.04
C ILE A 5 -14.47 0.32 -13.92
N ASP A 6 -15.74 0.28 -13.50
CA ASP A 6 -16.28 -0.60 -12.45
C ASP A 6 -16.81 -1.94 -12.98
N GLU A 7 -16.82 -2.16 -14.30
CA GLU A 7 -17.22 -3.45 -14.86
C GLU A 7 -16.08 -4.47 -14.79
N THR A 8 -16.47 -5.73 -14.52
CA THR A 8 -15.55 -6.88 -14.58
C THR A 8 -15.06 -7.09 -16.00
N GLN A 9 -13.75 -7.02 -16.20
CA GLN A 9 -13.16 -7.33 -17.49
C GLN A 9 -13.27 -8.82 -17.79
N VAL A 10 -13.75 -9.16 -18.98
CA VAL A 10 -13.93 -10.55 -19.42
C VAL A 10 -12.69 -11.00 -20.21
N PHE A 11 -12.08 -12.09 -19.77
CA PHE A 11 -10.98 -12.75 -20.46
C PHE A 11 -11.43 -14.09 -21.09
N PRO A 12 -10.66 -14.68 -22.01
CA PRO A 12 -10.93 -16.04 -22.48
C PRO A 12 -11.00 -17.04 -21.32
N PRO A 13 -11.85 -18.07 -21.35
CA PRO A 13 -12.07 -18.99 -20.23
C PRO A 13 -10.80 -19.62 -19.64
N ALA A 14 -9.83 -19.99 -20.49
CA ALA A 14 -8.56 -20.54 -20.02
C ALA A 14 -7.73 -19.48 -19.21
N ARG A 15 -7.73 -18.24 -19.67
CA ARG A 15 -7.06 -17.12 -18.99
C ARG A 15 -7.76 -16.77 -17.68
N GLU A 16 -9.10 -16.79 -17.63
CA GLU A 16 -9.86 -16.63 -16.40
C GLU A 16 -9.51 -17.67 -15.35
N ALA A 17 -9.44 -18.95 -15.76
CA ALA A 17 -9.05 -20.04 -14.86
C ALA A 17 -7.61 -19.89 -14.35
N GLU A 18 -6.69 -19.47 -15.22
CA GLU A 18 -5.28 -19.20 -14.88
C GLU A 18 -5.16 -18.07 -13.88
N ILE A 19 -5.83 -16.93 -14.11
CA ILE A 19 -5.86 -15.77 -13.21
C ILE A 19 -6.47 -16.16 -11.86
N ALA A 20 -7.61 -16.85 -11.84
CA ALA A 20 -8.26 -17.28 -10.62
C ALA A 20 -7.34 -18.19 -9.78
N ALA A 21 -6.62 -19.12 -10.40
CA ALA A 21 -5.66 -19.97 -9.71
C ALA A 21 -4.46 -19.20 -9.13
N LEU A 22 -4.02 -18.11 -9.80
CA LEU A 22 -2.94 -17.26 -9.31
C LEU A 22 -3.38 -16.40 -8.13
N MET A 23 -4.64 -15.96 -8.08
CA MET A 23 -5.18 -15.13 -6.99
C MET A 23 -5.32 -15.86 -5.66
N VAL A 24 -5.40 -17.19 -5.67
CA VAL A 24 -5.43 -17.98 -4.42
C VAL A 24 -4.17 -17.68 -3.61
N ASP A 25 -4.34 -17.40 -2.30
CA ASP A 25 -3.32 -16.98 -1.36
C ASP A 25 -2.69 -15.59 -1.65
N ALA A 26 -3.30 -14.78 -2.49
CA ALA A 26 -2.84 -13.40 -2.68
C ALA A 26 -2.98 -12.57 -1.39
N VAL A 27 -2.14 -11.55 -1.29
CA VAL A 27 -2.10 -10.58 -0.19
C VAL A 27 -2.19 -9.18 -0.76
N ASP A 28 -3.17 -8.40 -0.32
CA ASP A 28 -3.23 -6.97 -0.62
C ASP A 28 -2.79 -6.16 0.61
N LEU A 29 -1.60 -5.57 0.57
CA LEU A 29 -1.06 -4.74 1.66
C LEU A 29 -1.59 -3.30 1.65
N HIS A 30 -2.44 -2.93 0.67
CA HIS A 30 -2.84 -1.55 0.46
C HIS A 30 -4.23 -1.44 -0.17
N CYS A 31 -5.25 -1.84 0.59
CA CYS A 31 -6.64 -1.75 0.15
C CYS A 31 -7.33 -0.53 0.76
N HIS A 32 -7.93 0.30 -0.09
CA HIS A 32 -8.78 1.39 0.35
C HIS A 32 -10.26 1.00 0.27
N SER A 33 -10.99 1.20 1.36
CA SER A 33 -12.43 0.94 1.42
C SER A 33 -13.11 1.90 2.39
N GLY A 34 -14.43 1.86 2.51
CA GLY A 34 -15.23 2.68 3.40
C GLY A 34 -15.80 1.92 4.61
N PRO A 35 -16.38 2.65 5.56
CA PRO A 35 -16.55 4.11 5.59
C PRO A 35 -15.23 4.86 5.71
N ALA A 36 -15.09 5.95 4.95
CA ALA A 36 -13.90 6.79 4.93
C ALA A 36 -14.29 8.26 4.64
N ALA A 37 -13.41 9.20 5.00
CA ALA A 37 -13.64 10.62 4.69
C ALA A 37 -13.65 10.89 3.17
N MET A 38 -12.86 10.13 2.41
CA MET A 38 -12.88 10.15 0.95
C MET A 38 -13.92 9.17 0.40
N PRO A 39 -14.63 9.52 -0.70
CA PRO A 39 -15.55 8.59 -1.36
C PRO A 39 -14.86 7.29 -1.78
N ARG A 40 -15.49 6.15 -1.48
CA ARG A 40 -15.01 4.81 -1.83
C ARG A 40 -16.01 4.12 -2.75
N ILE A 41 -15.51 3.21 -3.60
CA ILE A 41 -16.34 2.41 -4.51
C ILE A 41 -16.99 1.23 -3.79
N LEU A 42 -16.40 0.82 -2.66
CA LEU A 42 -16.86 -0.30 -1.83
C LEU A 42 -16.58 -0.01 -0.35
N ASP A 43 -17.30 -0.69 0.52
CA ASP A 43 -17.04 -0.66 1.96
C ASP A 43 -16.10 -1.79 2.42
N HIS A 44 -15.76 -1.83 3.73
CA HIS A 44 -14.86 -2.83 4.28
C HIS A 44 -15.42 -4.24 4.18
N LEU A 45 -16.75 -4.40 4.34
CA LEU A 45 -17.42 -5.69 4.23
C LEU A 45 -17.39 -6.19 2.78
N GLU A 46 -17.73 -5.34 1.82
CA GLU A 46 -17.70 -5.67 0.41
C GLU A 46 -16.27 -6.06 -0.04
N ALA A 47 -15.23 -5.29 0.38
CA ALA A 47 -13.85 -5.61 0.08
C ALA A 47 -13.43 -6.96 0.68
N THR A 48 -13.87 -7.27 1.91
CA THR A 48 -13.60 -8.55 2.56
C THR A 48 -14.25 -9.70 1.80
N LEU A 49 -15.52 -9.57 1.43
CA LEU A 49 -16.24 -10.62 0.71
C LEU A 49 -15.67 -10.86 -0.69
N ASP A 50 -15.24 -9.81 -1.39
CA ASP A 50 -14.57 -9.95 -2.67
C ASP A 50 -13.24 -10.70 -2.53
N ALA A 51 -12.42 -10.36 -1.52
CA ALA A 51 -11.14 -11.02 -1.25
C ALA A 51 -11.32 -12.48 -0.82
N GLU A 52 -12.30 -12.77 0.05
CA GLU A 52 -12.68 -14.13 0.46
C GLU A 52 -13.09 -14.98 -0.75
N ALA A 53 -13.97 -14.45 -1.59
CA ALA A 53 -14.44 -15.15 -2.81
C ALA A 53 -13.30 -15.41 -3.81
N ALA A 54 -12.30 -14.54 -3.86
CA ALA A 54 -11.12 -14.69 -4.70
C ALA A 54 -10.02 -15.59 -4.09
N GLY A 55 -10.18 -16.02 -2.83
CA GLY A 55 -9.24 -16.90 -2.13
C GLY A 55 -8.00 -16.18 -1.59
N PHE A 56 -8.06 -14.89 -1.30
CA PHE A 56 -6.94 -14.15 -0.72
C PHE A 56 -6.60 -14.67 0.69
N SER A 57 -5.32 -14.68 1.04
CA SER A 57 -4.86 -15.00 2.39
C SER A 57 -4.97 -13.81 3.34
N ALA A 58 -4.74 -12.59 2.86
CA ALA A 58 -4.78 -11.40 3.72
C ALA A 58 -5.15 -10.14 2.95
N LEU A 59 -5.81 -9.24 3.67
CA LEU A 59 -6.20 -7.91 3.21
C LEU A 59 -5.82 -6.88 4.28
N VAL A 60 -5.04 -5.87 3.91
CA VAL A 60 -4.65 -4.77 4.80
C VAL A 60 -5.39 -3.51 4.39
N PHE A 61 -6.35 -3.09 5.21
CA PHE A 61 -7.08 -1.85 5.02
C PHE A 61 -6.23 -0.65 5.37
N LYS A 62 -6.17 0.31 4.46
CA LYS A 62 -5.50 1.59 4.67
C LYS A 62 -6.49 2.73 4.67
N ASP A 63 -6.45 3.54 5.71
CA ASP A 63 -7.05 4.88 5.72
C ASP A 63 -5.99 5.94 6.06
N HIS A 64 -6.21 7.16 5.56
CA HIS A 64 -5.29 8.28 5.81
C HIS A 64 -5.55 9.01 7.12
N TYR A 65 -6.65 8.72 7.81
CA TYR A 65 -7.15 9.54 8.91
C TYR A 65 -7.36 8.79 10.22
N TYR A 66 -7.44 7.46 10.20
CA TYR A 66 -7.70 6.66 11.40
C TYR A 66 -7.00 5.31 11.38
N LEU A 67 -6.96 4.65 12.55
CA LEU A 67 -6.51 3.27 12.72
C LEU A 67 -7.64 2.29 12.43
N GLY A 68 -7.48 1.43 11.42
CA GLY A 68 -8.51 0.49 10.98
C GLY A 68 -8.52 -0.87 11.73
N SER A 69 -7.58 -1.16 12.62
CA SER A 69 -7.48 -2.46 13.31
C SER A 69 -8.75 -2.84 14.08
N ASN A 70 -9.46 -1.86 14.64
CA ASN A 70 -10.72 -2.10 15.34
C ASN A 70 -11.81 -2.69 14.43
N HIS A 71 -11.87 -2.24 13.17
CA HIS A 71 -12.81 -2.75 12.18
C HIS A 71 -12.47 -4.18 11.81
N CYS A 72 -11.20 -4.48 11.61
CA CYS A 72 -10.72 -5.84 11.32
C CYS A 72 -11.13 -6.82 12.43
N ALA A 73 -10.83 -6.49 13.69
CA ALA A 73 -11.19 -7.32 14.84
C ALA A 73 -12.70 -7.54 14.98
N MET A 74 -13.52 -6.50 14.70
CA MET A 74 -14.98 -6.63 14.73
C MET A 74 -15.49 -7.50 13.59
N MET A 75 -14.96 -7.34 12.39
CA MET A 75 -15.38 -8.11 11.21
C MET A 75 -15.01 -9.58 11.35
N GLU A 76 -13.80 -9.92 11.80
CA GLU A 76 -13.39 -11.30 12.07
C GLU A 76 -14.28 -11.94 13.15
N LYS A 77 -14.66 -11.18 14.20
CA LYS A 77 -15.58 -11.67 15.23
C LYS A 77 -17.00 -11.92 14.70
N LEU A 78 -17.49 -11.08 13.80
CA LEU A 78 -18.84 -11.20 13.22
C LEU A 78 -18.91 -12.25 12.12
N MET A 79 -17.78 -12.57 11.49
CA MET A 79 -17.65 -13.52 10.39
C MET A 79 -16.59 -14.60 10.73
N PRO A 80 -16.86 -15.50 11.69
CA PRO A 80 -15.85 -16.44 12.22
C PRO A 80 -15.40 -17.48 11.20
N ASP A 81 -16.11 -17.65 10.09
CA ASP A 81 -15.79 -18.62 9.03
C ASP A 81 -14.89 -18.03 7.94
N LEU A 82 -14.51 -16.73 8.04
CA LEU A 82 -13.58 -16.11 7.09
C LEU A 82 -12.23 -16.83 7.10
N LYS A 83 -11.71 -17.08 5.90
CA LYS A 83 -10.34 -17.57 5.68
C LYS A 83 -9.38 -16.43 5.45
N VAL A 84 -9.82 -15.38 4.76
CA VAL A 84 -9.02 -14.17 4.56
C VAL A 84 -8.78 -13.48 5.90
N ARG A 85 -7.51 -13.24 6.24
CA ARG A 85 -7.12 -12.49 7.43
C ARG A 85 -7.20 -10.99 7.17
N LEU A 86 -7.78 -10.27 8.14
CA LEU A 86 -8.00 -8.84 8.02
C LEU A 86 -7.04 -8.07 8.90
N PHE A 87 -6.31 -7.15 8.31
CA PHE A 87 -5.37 -6.30 9.01
C PHE A 87 -5.56 -4.84 8.63
N SER A 88 -4.95 -3.98 9.41
CA SER A 88 -4.82 -2.56 9.13
C SER A 88 -3.55 -2.02 9.78
N GLY A 89 -3.38 -0.74 9.75
CA GLY A 89 -2.28 -0.02 10.34
C GLY A 89 -2.62 1.45 10.52
N ILE A 90 -1.61 2.27 10.76
CA ILE A 90 -1.78 3.70 11.00
C ILE A 90 -0.96 4.53 10.01
N ALA A 91 -1.59 5.55 9.42
CA ALA A 91 -0.91 6.57 8.62
C ALA A 91 -0.70 7.84 9.47
N LEU A 92 0.55 8.23 9.66
CA LEU A 92 0.95 9.29 10.60
C LEU A 92 0.67 10.70 10.04
N ASN A 93 -0.59 10.94 9.68
CA ASN A 93 -1.09 12.25 9.26
C ASN A 93 -1.60 13.08 10.44
N ASN A 94 -2.01 14.33 10.18
CA ASN A 94 -2.48 15.24 11.22
C ASN A 94 -3.66 14.69 12.05
N ALA A 95 -4.55 13.89 11.45
CA ALA A 95 -5.68 13.29 12.15
C ALA A 95 -5.26 12.31 13.27
N CYS A 96 -4.07 11.70 13.14
CA CYS A 96 -3.48 10.81 14.14
C CYS A 96 -2.46 11.55 15.06
N GLY A 97 -2.41 12.88 15.00
CA GLY A 97 -1.45 13.68 15.75
C GLY A 97 -0.07 13.83 15.09
N GLY A 98 0.05 13.53 13.79
CA GLY A 98 1.32 13.58 13.07
C GLY A 98 2.22 12.37 13.36
N ILE A 99 3.55 12.60 13.43
CA ILE A 99 4.53 11.58 13.81
C ILE A 99 4.43 11.38 15.33
N ASN A 100 3.53 10.50 15.73
CA ASN A 100 3.10 10.34 17.12
C ASN A 100 3.41 8.92 17.63
N PRO A 101 4.46 8.74 18.47
CA PRO A 101 4.81 7.46 19.05
C PRO A 101 3.67 6.78 19.82
N HIS A 102 2.86 7.57 20.55
CA HIS A 102 1.73 7.03 21.31
C HIS A 102 0.65 6.40 20.40
N ALA A 103 0.42 6.99 19.23
CA ALA A 103 -0.52 6.45 18.26
C ALA A 103 0.02 5.14 17.63
N VAL A 104 1.34 5.06 17.43
CA VAL A 104 2.01 3.84 16.93
C VAL A 104 1.97 2.73 17.99
N ASP A 105 2.30 3.01 19.25
CA ASP A 105 2.19 2.03 20.33
C ASP A 105 0.76 1.48 20.44
N HIS A 106 -0.24 2.36 20.42
CA HIS A 106 -1.64 1.96 20.41
C HIS A 106 -1.99 1.07 19.21
N ALA A 107 -1.50 1.42 18.02
CA ALA A 107 -1.74 0.62 16.81
C ALA A 107 -1.15 -0.80 16.94
N ILE A 108 0.06 -0.93 17.47
CA ILE A 108 0.73 -2.21 17.71
C ILE A 108 -0.07 -3.05 18.70
N ARG A 109 -0.55 -2.47 19.81
CA ARG A 109 -1.37 -3.16 20.82
C ARG A 109 -2.71 -3.65 20.29
N LEU A 110 -3.19 -3.09 19.19
CA LEU A 110 -4.40 -3.51 18.47
C LEU A 110 -4.08 -4.37 17.24
N ASP A 111 -2.92 -5.03 17.20
CA ASP A 111 -2.48 -5.91 16.12
C ASP A 111 -2.32 -5.19 14.76
N GLY A 112 -2.02 -3.89 14.78
CA GLY A 112 -1.65 -3.14 13.58
C GLY A 112 -0.37 -3.70 12.95
N LYS A 113 -0.37 -3.92 11.64
CA LYS A 113 0.73 -4.59 10.92
C LYS A 113 1.63 -3.63 10.16
N ILE A 114 1.23 -2.38 10.00
CA ILE A 114 1.97 -1.43 9.20
C ILE A 114 1.83 0.00 9.74
N VAL A 115 2.93 0.72 9.77
CA VAL A 115 2.97 2.16 10.00
C VAL A 115 3.38 2.83 8.70
N TRP A 116 2.47 3.59 8.12
CA TRP A 116 2.81 4.49 7.02
C TRP A 116 3.30 5.83 7.61
N MET A 117 4.48 6.25 7.23
CA MET A 117 4.91 7.61 7.47
C MET A 117 3.92 8.61 6.84
N PRO A 118 3.99 9.91 7.13
CA PRO A 118 3.02 10.87 6.62
C PRO A 118 2.71 10.67 5.15
N THR A 119 1.42 10.65 4.82
CA THR A 119 0.91 10.52 3.46
C THR A 119 0.35 11.85 2.98
N LEU A 120 -0.95 12.10 3.11
CA LEU A 120 -1.57 13.35 2.63
C LEU A 120 -1.05 14.60 3.36
N ALA A 121 -0.56 14.46 4.58
CA ALA A 121 0.06 15.56 5.34
C ALA A 121 1.58 15.65 5.16
N ALA A 122 2.23 14.72 4.43
CA ALA A 122 3.64 14.86 4.10
C ALA A 122 3.89 16.18 3.35
N LYS A 123 4.92 16.91 3.75
CA LYS A 123 5.29 18.17 3.08
C LYS A 123 5.46 17.95 1.58
N ASN A 124 6.14 16.87 1.19
CA ASN A 124 6.32 16.49 -0.22
C ASN A 124 4.97 16.32 -0.94
N HIS A 125 4.01 15.59 -0.33
CA HIS A 125 2.68 15.41 -0.94
C HIS A 125 1.95 16.73 -1.15
N ILE A 126 2.00 17.63 -0.18
CA ILE A 126 1.36 18.95 -0.26
C ILE A 126 2.00 19.78 -1.38
N ASP A 127 3.33 19.79 -1.46
CA ASP A 127 4.07 20.52 -2.48
C ASP A 127 3.79 19.98 -3.90
N GLN A 128 3.73 18.66 -4.07
CA GLN A 128 3.42 18.03 -5.37
C GLN A 128 1.95 18.25 -5.76
N SER A 129 1.03 18.16 -4.81
CA SER A 129 -0.40 18.42 -5.06
C SER A 129 -0.64 19.86 -5.53
N ALA A 130 0.12 20.83 -5.02
CA ALA A 130 0.02 22.23 -5.44
C ALA A 130 0.50 22.47 -6.90
N LYS A 131 1.37 21.58 -7.42
CA LYS A 131 1.88 21.64 -8.80
C LYS A 131 1.05 20.80 -9.78
N ALA A 132 0.23 19.88 -9.27
CA ALA A 132 -0.50 18.93 -10.08
C ALA A 132 -1.61 19.62 -10.90
N THR A 133 -1.73 19.23 -12.17
CA THR A 133 -2.83 19.67 -13.05
C THR A 133 -4.15 18.95 -12.79
N LYS A 134 -4.11 17.78 -12.11
CA LYS A 134 -5.27 17.01 -11.70
C LYS A 134 -5.38 17.05 -10.16
N ASN A 135 -6.59 17.28 -9.67
CA ASN A 135 -6.83 17.25 -8.23
C ASN A 135 -6.65 15.84 -7.66
N PHE A 136 -5.88 15.73 -6.59
CA PHE A 136 -5.88 14.52 -5.75
C PHE A 136 -7.29 14.25 -5.21
N PRO A 137 -7.62 12.99 -4.87
CA PRO A 137 -8.87 12.68 -4.19
C PRO A 137 -9.01 13.51 -2.92
N SER A 138 -10.20 14.05 -2.71
CA SER A 138 -10.52 14.88 -1.54
C SER A 138 -11.64 14.26 -0.72
N ALA A 139 -11.73 14.64 0.55
CA ALA A 139 -12.83 14.25 1.41
C ALA A 139 -14.17 14.78 0.87
N SER A 140 -15.26 14.04 1.11
CA SER A 140 -16.61 14.43 0.70
C SER A 140 -17.16 15.66 1.45
N LYS A 141 -16.58 15.97 2.60
CA LYS A 141 -16.88 17.18 3.39
C LYS A 141 -15.61 17.98 3.60
N PRO A 142 -15.70 19.32 3.73
CA PRO A 142 -14.55 20.16 4.01
C PRO A 142 -13.83 19.68 5.29
N MET A 143 -12.51 19.57 5.21
CA MET A 143 -11.63 19.24 6.34
C MET A 143 -10.70 20.42 6.64
N LEU A 144 -10.11 20.42 7.83
CA LEU A 144 -9.06 21.35 8.17
C LEU A 144 -7.91 21.21 7.16
N LYS A 145 -7.27 22.34 6.85
CA LYS A 145 -6.08 22.34 5.98
C LYS A 145 -4.97 21.53 6.65
N ALA A 146 -4.34 20.65 5.90
CA ALA A 146 -3.23 19.86 6.38
C ALA A 146 -2.06 20.75 6.81
N ILE A 147 -1.45 20.42 7.96
CA ILE A 147 -0.19 21.00 8.42
C ILE A 147 0.92 20.14 7.84
N PRO A 148 1.87 20.73 7.06
CA PRO A 148 2.95 19.94 6.45
C PRO A 148 3.80 19.21 7.49
N LEU A 149 4.03 17.92 7.29
CA LEU A 149 4.84 17.05 8.14
C LEU A 149 6.11 16.61 7.39
N THR A 150 7.21 16.52 8.12
CA THR A 150 8.49 15.96 7.70
C THR A 150 9.07 15.13 8.83
N VAL A 151 9.88 14.13 8.51
CA VAL A 151 10.62 13.32 9.49
C VAL A 151 11.91 13.99 9.97
N LEU A 152 12.26 15.13 9.37
CA LEU A 152 13.52 15.85 9.62
C LEU A 152 13.31 17.10 10.49
N ASP A 153 14.29 17.36 11.33
CA ASP A 153 14.43 18.63 12.07
C ASP A 153 14.99 19.76 11.18
N ALA A 154 15.17 20.94 11.76
CA ALA A 154 15.71 22.10 11.06
C ALA A 154 17.18 21.92 10.58
N ASN A 155 17.92 20.95 11.12
CA ASN A 155 19.29 20.62 10.76
C ASN A 155 19.35 19.50 9.71
N GLY A 156 18.20 18.93 9.32
CA GLY A 156 18.08 17.84 8.37
C GLY A 156 18.43 16.47 8.98
N ALA A 157 18.43 16.34 10.31
CA ALA A 157 18.49 15.07 11.02
C ALA A 157 17.08 14.54 11.30
N LEU A 158 16.91 13.23 11.55
CA LEU A 158 15.63 12.68 11.96
C LEU A 158 15.25 13.20 13.36
N THR A 159 13.97 13.56 13.50
CA THR A 159 13.42 14.01 14.80
C THR A 159 13.42 12.89 15.83
N ASP A 160 13.39 13.23 17.11
CA ASP A 160 13.37 12.23 18.19
C ASP A 160 12.06 11.44 18.19
N GLU A 161 10.93 12.05 17.82
CA GLU A 161 9.65 11.35 17.65
C GLU A 161 9.73 10.33 16.51
N THR A 162 10.40 10.65 15.39
CA THR A 162 10.64 9.70 14.29
C THR A 162 11.45 8.51 14.79
N LYS A 163 12.53 8.74 15.53
CA LYS A 163 13.38 7.67 16.08
C LYS A 163 12.60 6.78 17.05
N GLN A 164 11.78 7.36 17.93
CA GLN A 164 10.90 6.57 18.82
C GLN A 164 9.90 5.73 18.05
N VAL A 165 9.32 6.25 16.97
CA VAL A 165 8.44 5.48 16.08
C VAL A 165 9.20 4.30 15.48
N LEU A 166 10.44 4.49 15.03
CA LEU A 166 11.26 3.40 14.49
C LEU A 166 11.56 2.33 15.54
N ASP A 167 11.87 2.72 16.79
CA ASP A 167 12.10 1.78 17.90
C ASP A 167 10.85 0.92 18.17
N LEU A 168 9.66 1.53 18.21
CA LEU A 168 8.39 0.81 18.37
C LEU A 168 8.10 -0.15 17.22
N ILE A 169 8.38 0.25 15.97
CA ILE A 169 8.20 -0.59 14.79
C ILE A 169 9.16 -1.79 14.85
N ALA A 170 10.40 -1.58 15.27
CA ALA A 170 11.39 -2.65 15.43
C ALA A 170 10.97 -3.64 16.53
N GLU A 171 10.51 -3.14 17.69
CA GLU A 171 10.02 -3.95 18.81
C GLU A 171 8.77 -4.74 18.41
N GLY A 172 7.83 -4.10 17.72
CA GLY A 172 6.58 -4.73 17.26
C GLY A 172 6.75 -5.68 16.09
N ASP A 173 7.92 -5.71 15.45
CA ASP A 173 8.21 -6.48 14.23
C ASP A 173 7.15 -6.29 13.14
N ILE A 174 6.71 -5.06 12.93
CA ILE A 174 5.73 -4.66 11.94
C ILE A 174 6.37 -3.90 10.77
N ILE A 175 5.58 -3.61 9.74
CA ILE A 175 6.06 -2.97 8.52
C ILE A 175 6.22 -1.45 8.73
N LEU A 176 7.40 -0.92 8.38
CA LEU A 176 7.62 0.50 8.15
C LEU A 176 7.38 0.81 6.67
N ALA A 177 6.41 1.64 6.36
CA ALA A 177 6.18 2.15 5.01
C ALA A 177 6.55 3.64 4.92
N GLY A 178 7.29 4.03 3.89
CA GLY A 178 7.81 5.40 3.71
C GLY A 178 6.74 6.47 3.48
N GLY A 179 5.48 6.07 3.23
CA GLY A 179 4.38 6.99 2.99
C GLY A 179 4.59 7.85 1.75
N HIS A 180 4.31 9.15 1.85
CA HIS A 180 4.50 10.11 0.76
C HIS A 180 5.69 11.07 1.02
N LEU A 181 6.61 10.69 1.88
CA LEU A 181 7.85 11.43 2.08
C LEU A 181 8.64 11.50 0.77
N HIS A 182 9.39 12.57 0.57
CA HIS A 182 10.30 12.67 -0.58
C HIS A 182 11.40 11.60 -0.48
N VAL A 183 11.93 11.14 -1.62
CA VAL A 183 12.97 10.11 -1.66
C VAL A 183 14.15 10.42 -0.74
N SER A 184 14.61 11.67 -0.67
CA SER A 184 15.72 12.08 0.19
C SER A 184 15.45 11.95 1.70
N GLU A 185 14.19 12.04 2.12
CA GLU A 185 13.77 11.77 3.50
C GLU A 185 13.71 10.26 3.75
N GLN A 186 13.22 9.49 2.77
CA GLN A 186 13.11 8.04 2.86
C GLN A 186 14.49 7.35 2.95
N VAL A 187 15.50 7.86 2.24
CA VAL A 187 16.88 7.35 2.37
C VAL A 187 17.33 7.43 3.82
N LYS A 188 17.25 8.61 4.45
CA LYS A 188 17.65 8.79 5.86
C LYS A 188 16.80 7.95 6.81
N LEU A 189 15.49 7.87 6.54
CA LEU A 189 14.55 7.08 7.34
C LEU A 189 14.92 5.61 7.35
N PHE A 190 15.17 5.01 6.18
CA PHE A 190 15.47 3.58 6.08
C PHE A 190 16.88 3.25 6.57
N GLU A 191 17.86 4.12 6.37
CA GLU A 191 19.21 3.96 6.97
C GLU A 191 19.12 3.88 8.51
N GLU A 192 18.40 4.80 9.14
CA GLU A 192 18.22 4.81 10.60
C GLU A 192 17.33 3.62 11.05
N ALA A 193 16.31 3.26 10.27
CA ALA A 193 15.46 2.10 10.56
C ALA A 193 16.27 0.80 10.62
N ILE A 194 17.18 0.60 9.66
CA ILE A 194 18.10 -0.54 9.64
C ILE A 194 18.99 -0.54 10.89
N ALA A 195 19.56 0.61 11.22
CA ALA A 195 20.43 0.77 12.39
C ALA A 195 19.70 0.47 13.72
N ARG A 196 18.37 0.70 13.77
CA ARG A 196 17.51 0.40 14.93
C ARG A 196 16.90 -1.01 14.90
N GLY A 197 17.19 -1.81 13.88
CA GLY A 197 16.74 -3.20 13.79
C GLY A 197 15.34 -3.38 13.18
N VAL A 198 14.80 -2.39 12.48
CA VAL A 198 13.60 -2.56 11.65
C VAL A 198 13.93 -3.49 10.49
N ARG A 199 13.19 -4.58 10.35
CA ARG A 199 13.45 -5.63 9.36
C ARG A 199 12.53 -5.60 8.15
N LYS A 200 11.37 -4.97 8.27
CA LYS A 200 10.30 -4.94 7.27
C LYS A 200 10.05 -3.52 6.80
N MET A 201 10.52 -3.22 5.62
CA MET A 201 10.48 -1.87 5.07
C MET A 201 9.86 -1.88 3.68
N LEU A 202 9.07 -0.85 3.38
CA LEU A 202 8.28 -0.75 2.16
C LEU A 202 8.28 0.69 1.62
N VAL A 203 8.59 0.87 0.34
CA VAL A 203 8.31 2.10 -0.39
C VAL A 203 6.99 1.93 -1.13
N ASN A 204 5.98 2.73 -0.81
CA ASN A 204 4.69 2.73 -1.51
C ASN A 204 4.85 3.44 -2.87
N HIS A 205 4.26 2.90 -3.95
CA HIS A 205 4.20 3.54 -5.27
C HIS A 205 5.42 4.44 -5.59
N PRO A 206 6.66 3.89 -5.68
CA PRO A 206 7.92 4.64 -5.69
C PRO A 206 7.99 5.74 -6.75
N THR A 207 7.31 5.56 -7.88
CA THR A 207 7.29 6.48 -9.01
C THR A 207 6.16 7.52 -8.97
N TYR A 208 5.38 7.55 -7.86
CA TYR A 208 4.28 8.50 -7.68
C TYR A 208 4.46 9.29 -6.39
N VAL A 209 4.43 10.62 -6.44
CA VAL A 209 4.64 11.54 -5.32
C VAL A 209 6.05 11.49 -4.73
N ILE A 210 6.62 10.29 -4.52
CA ILE A 210 7.94 10.07 -3.91
C ILE A 210 9.07 10.47 -4.86
N GLU A 211 8.82 10.32 -6.16
CA GLU A 211 9.74 10.67 -7.25
C GLU A 211 11.06 9.87 -7.23
N CYS A 212 11.01 8.58 -6.86
CA CYS A 212 12.15 7.71 -7.01
C CYS A 212 12.60 7.61 -8.46
N SER A 213 13.89 7.83 -8.70
CA SER A 213 14.55 7.45 -9.93
C SER A 213 14.74 5.93 -10.01
N ASP A 214 15.12 5.41 -11.18
CA ASP A 214 15.46 4.01 -11.35
C ASP A 214 16.65 3.59 -10.47
N GLU A 215 17.58 4.51 -10.18
CA GLU A 215 18.71 4.27 -9.28
C GLU A 215 18.27 4.21 -7.83
N ASP A 216 17.34 5.06 -7.40
CA ASP A 216 16.78 5.02 -6.05
C ASP A 216 16.07 3.70 -5.78
N ILE A 217 15.31 3.18 -6.76
CA ILE A 217 14.64 1.87 -6.66
C ILE A 217 15.66 0.75 -6.46
N ARG A 218 16.74 0.71 -7.25
CA ARG A 218 17.82 -0.28 -7.06
C ARG A 218 18.49 -0.14 -5.70
N SER A 219 18.75 1.09 -5.27
CA SER A 219 19.37 1.39 -3.99
C SER A 219 18.54 0.88 -2.83
N PHE A 220 17.25 1.23 -2.78
CA PHE A 220 16.34 0.74 -1.74
C PHE A 220 16.20 -0.77 -1.75
N ALA A 221 16.09 -1.40 -2.91
CA ALA A 221 16.03 -2.86 -3.03
C ALA A 221 17.30 -3.52 -2.47
N SER A 222 18.49 -2.93 -2.73
CA SER A 222 19.76 -3.40 -2.20
C SER A 222 19.88 -3.27 -0.67
N MET A 223 19.19 -2.29 -0.06
CA MET A 223 19.06 -2.12 1.38
C MET A 223 18.09 -3.12 2.03
N GLY A 224 17.39 -3.94 1.24
CA GLY A 224 16.38 -4.88 1.73
C GLY A 224 14.96 -4.31 1.81
N VAL A 225 14.74 -3.09 1.30
CA VAL A 225 13.43 -2.45 1.26
C VAL A 225 12.61 -3.02 0.10
N HIS A 226 11.34 -3.31 0.34
CA HIS A 226 10.43 -3.75 -0.71
C HIS A 226 9.83 -2.56 -1.47
N MET A 227 9.67 -2.72 -2.79
CA MET A 227 8.97 -1.77 -3.64
C MET A 227 7.53 -2.23 -3.82
N GLU A 228 6.57 -1.45 -3.33
CA GLU A 228 5.16 -1.65 -3.62
C GLU A 228 4.79 -0.93 -4.91
N HIS A 229 4.61 -1.70 -5.98
CA HIS A 229 4.04 -1.16 -7.21
C HIS A 229 2.53 -1.22 -7.13
N SER A 230 1.91 -0.07 -6.84
CA SER A 230 0.45 0.05 -6.67
C SER A 230 -0.28 -0.25 -7.98
N ILE A 231 -1.12 -1.28 -7.98
CA ILE A 231 -1.86 -1.79 -9.15
C ILE A 231 -2.68 -0.68 -9.80
N CYS A 232 -3.24 0.26 -9.01
CA CYS A 232 -4.03 1.38 -9.51
C CYS A 232 -3.32 2.22 -10.57
N MET A 233 -2.00 2.16 -10.64
CA MET A 233 -1.20 2.92 -11.60
C MET A 233 -1.03 2.21 -12.95
N PHE A 234 -1.35 0.91 -13.02
CA PHE A 234 -1.12 0.04 -14.18
C PHE A 234 -2.40 -0.56 -14.76
N VAL A 235 -3.55 -0.28 -14.16
CA VAL A 235 -4.86 -0.69 -14.65
C VAL A 235 -5.73 0.52 -14.94
N ASP A 236 -6.65 0.40 -15.90
CA ASP A 236 -7.54 1.48 -16.27
C ASP A 236 -8.30 2.01 -15.05
N GLY A 237 -8.35 3.32 -14.90
CA GLY A 237 -9.00 3.98 -13.79
C GLY A 237 -8.39 5.33 -13.48
N ARG A 238 -8.84 5.93 -12.38
CA ARG A 238 -8.42 7.28 -11.95
C ARG A 238 -6.91 7.39 -11.73
N GLY A 239 -6.27 6.31 -11.25
CA GLY A 239 -4.84 6.25 -10.94
C GLY A 239 -3.93 5.87 -12.10
N TYR A 240 -4.50 5.44 -13.24
CA TYR A 240 -3.72 4.92 -14.37
C TYR A 240 -2.65 5.90 -14.85
N LYS A 241 -1.43 5.39 -14.97
CA LYS A 241 -0.27 6.16 -15.45
C LYS A 241 0.56 5.44 -16.50
N TRP A 242 0.79 4.14 -16.35
CA TRP A 242 1.72 3.38 -17.17
C TRP A 242 1.17 2.01 -17.58
N GLY A 243 1.60 1.55 -18.77
CA GLY A 243 1.32 0.21 -19.25
C GLY A 243 2.21 -0.88 -18.62
N GLY A 244 1.97 -2.12 -19.05
CA GLY A 244 2.67 -3.30 -18.57
C GLY A 244 4.18 -3.28 -18.76
N ASP A 245 4.67 -2.68 -19.86
CA ASP A 245 6.11 -2.57 -20.14
C ASP A 245 6.84 -1.82 -19.01
N ARG A 246 6.27 -0.68 -18.54
CA ARG A 246 6.87 0.05 -17.43
C ARG A 246 6.78 -0.69 -16.11
N LEU A 247 5.71 -1.45 -15.87
CA LEU A 247 5.62 -2.32 -14.71
C LEU A 247 6.73 -3.37 -14.73
N ALA A 248 6.93 -4.03 -15.88
CA ALA A 248 7.99 -5.04 -16.04
C ALA A 248 9.39 -4.43 -15.82
N GLU A 249 9.66 -3.23 -16.34
CA GLU A 249 10.91 -2.50 -16.06
C GLU A 249 11.09 -2.25 -14.56
N LEU A 250 10.09 -1.72 -13.87
CA LEU A 250 10.15 -1.41 -12.44
C LEU A 250 10.39 -2.65 -11.59
N ILE A 251 9.73 -3.77 -11.93
CA ILE A 251 9.98 -5.08 -11.31
C ILE A 251 11.42 -5.52 -11.56
N GLY A 252 11.94 -5.33 -12.77
CA GLY A 252 13.34 -5.63 -13.10
C GLY A 252 14.35 -4.80 -12.30
N LEU A 253 14.02 -3.56 -11.96
CA LEU A 253 14.88 -2.69 -11.14
C LEU A 253 14.95 -3.14 -9.67
N ALA A 254 13.81 -3.51 -9.09
CA ALA A 254 13.71 -3.95 -7.70
C ALA A 254 14.11 -5.42 -7.50
N GLY A 255 13.84 -6.25 -8.50
CA GLY A 255 13.86 -7.71 -8.41
C GLY A 255 12.58 -8.29 -7.84
N ILE A 256 12.28 -9.54 -8.22
CA ILE A 256 11.05 -10.27 -7.81
C ILE A 256 10.91 -10.34 -6.29
N ASP A 257 12.00 -10.67 -5.58
CA ASP A 257 12.02 -10.87 -4.12
C ASP A 257 11.88 -9.57 -3.33
N ARG A 258 11.98 -8.41 -3.99
CA ARG A 258 11.81 -7.08 -3.41
C ARG A 258 10.61 -6.33 -3.99
N THR A 259 9.79 -6.99 -4.79
CA THR A 259 8.57 -6.42 -5.37
C THR A 259 7.35 -6.95 -4.62
N VAL A 260 6.44 -6.04 -4.26
CA VAL A 260 5.08 -6.33 -3.81
C VAL A 260 4.11 -5.64 -4.75
N LEU A 261 3.08 -6.35 -5.16
CA LEU A 261 1.95 -5.77 -5.88
C LEU A 261 0.77 -5.68 -4.92
N SER A 262 0.32 -4.46 -4.63
CA SER A 262 -0.86 -4.18 -3.80
C SER A 262 -1.81 -3.26 -4.54
N SER A 263 -3.08 -3.28 -4.19
CA SER A 263 -4.08 -2.63 -5.03
C SER A 263 -3.96 -1.11 -5.08
N ASP A 264 -3.85 -0.45 -3.94
CA ASP A 264 -4.05 1.00 -3.79
C ASP A 264 -5.34 1.47 -4.50
N LEU A 265 -6.29 0.56 -4.59
CA LEU A 265 -7.61 0.73 -5.20
C LEU A 265 -8.69 0.90 -4.12
N GLY A 266 -9.89 1.27 -4.54
CA GLY A 266 -11.04 1.53 -3.68
C GLY A 266 -11.60 2.94 -3.80
N LEU A 267 -10.95 3.83 -4.55
CA LEU A 267 -11.49 5.14 -4.89
C LEU A 267 -12.53 5.04 -6.01
N THR A 268 -13.57 5.87 -5.95
CA THR A 268 -14.54 6.02 -7.04
C THR A 268 -13.83 6.40 -8.35
N GLY A 269 -14.25 5.79 -9.45
CA GLY A 269 -13.63 5.99 -10.77
C GLY A 269 -12.42 5.09 -11.01
N SER A 270 -12.26 4.03 -10.23
CA SER A 270 -11.28 2.98 -10.39
C SER A 270 -11.96 1.61 -10.27
N PRO A 271 -11.37 0.50 -10.75
CA PRO A 271 -11.89 -0.83 -10.49
C PRO A 271 -11.85 -1.17 -9.00
N ARG A 272 -12.64 -2.15 -8.57
CA ARG A 272 -12.56 -2.73 -7.23
C ARG A 272 -11.18 -3.41 -7.05
N PRO A 273 -10.64 -3.54 -5.82
CA PRO A 273 -9.32 -4.11 -5.58
C PRO A 273 -9.09 -5.47 -6.24
N VAL A 274 -9.98 -6.43 -6.04
CA VAL A 274 -9.86 -7.78 -6.64
C VAL A 274 -9.90 -7.73 -8.17
N GLU A 275 -10.72 -6.87 -8.77
CA GLU A 275 -10.74 -6.66 -10.22
C GLU A 275 -9.42 -6.06 -10.70
N GLY A 276 -8.81 -5.16 -9.92
CA GLY A 276 -7.47 -4.64 -10.20
C GLY A 276 -6.41 -5.74 -10.24
N PHE A 277 -6.46 -6.67 -9.27
CA PHE A 277 -5.57 -7.85 -9.28
C PHE A 277 -5.79 -8.70 -10.53
N ARG A 278 -7.04 -8.98 -10.92
CA ARG A 278 -7.33 -9.74 -12.15
C ARG A 278 -6.69 -9.09 -13.39
N ARG A 279 -6.83 -7.76 -13.52
CA ARG A 279 -6.28 -7.02 -14.67
C ARG A 279 -4.75 -6.99 -14.67
N VAL A 280 -4.11 -6.73 -13.53
CA VAL A 280 -2.64 -6.71 -13.47
C VAL A 280 -2.04 -8.09 -13.67
N LEU A 281 -2.71 -9.16 -13.19
CA LEU A 281 -2.26 -10.52 -13.43
C LEU A 281 -2.30 -10.86 -14.93
N ASN A 282 -3.35 -10.47 -15.65
CA ASN A 282 -3.36 -10.61 -17.11
C ASN A 282 -2.18 -9.87 -17.75
N THR A 283 -1.91 -8.63 -17.32
CA THR A 283 -0.77 -7.84 -17.82
C THR A 283 0.56 -8.56 -17.58
N LEU A 284 0.78 -9.11 -16.39
CA LEU A 284 2.02 -9.83 -16.06
C LEU A 284 2.19 -11.11 -16.88
N LEU A 285 1.11 -11.85 -17.11
CA LEU A 285 1.13 -13.02 -17.98
C LEU A 285 1.44 -12.66 -19.43
N ASP A 286 0.91 -11.53 -19.93
CA ASP A 286 1.23 -11.01 -21.27
C ASP A 286 2.69 -10.53 -21.35
N GLN A 287 3.27 -10.04 -20.25
CA GLN A 287 4.69 -9.72 -20.08
C GLN A 287 5.57 -10.97 -19.81
N GLN A 288 5.00 -12.17 -19.93
CA GLN A 288 5.70 -13.45 -19.81
C GLN A 288 6.34 -13.74 -18.42
N PHE A 289 5.85 -13.10 -17.36
CA PHE A 289 6.23 -13.51 -15.99
C PHE A 289 5.70 -14.92 -15.71
N THR A 290 6.55 -15.75 -15.11
CA THR A 290 6.15 -17.10 -14.70
C THR A 290 5.18 -17.06 -13.51
N HIS A 291 4.36 -18.09 -13.34
CA HIS A 291 3.46 -18.22 -12.18
C HIS A 291 4.22 -18.11 -10.85
N ALA A 292 5.42 -18.68 -10.75
CA ALA A 292 6.25 -18.60 -9.55
C ALA A 292 6.64 -17.14 -9.24
N GLN A 293 7.10 -16.39 -10.24
CA GLN A 293 7.44 -14.96 -10.07
C GLN A 293 6.22 -14.13 -9.66
N ILE A 294 5.08 -14.35 -10.32
CA ILE A 294 3.83 -13.66 -9.97
C ILE A 294 3.44 -13.97 -8.52
N ARG A 295 3.42 -15.26 -8.12
CA ARG A 295 3.09 -15.66 -6.75
C ARG A 295 4.04 -15.05 -5.72
N THR A 296 5.33 -14.93 -6.01
CA THR A 296 6.27 -14.25 -5.11
C THR A 296 5.82 -12.82 -4.84
N MET A 297 5.45 -12.07 -5.89
CA MET A 297 5.11 -10.64 -5.79
C MET A 297 3.74 -10.36 -5.18
N ILE A 298 2.74 -11.23 -5.38
CA ILE A 298 1.37 -11.01 -4.90
C ILE A 298 1.03 -11.78 -3.63
N SER A 299 1.87 -12.72 -3.20
CA SER A 299 1.60 -13.60 -2.05
C SER A 299 2.83 -13.71 -1.14
N THR A 300 3.89 -14.40 -1.55
CA THR A 300 5.01 -14.78 -0.68
C THR A 300 5.63 -13.58 0.04
N ASN A 301 5.94 -12.51 -0.68
CA ASN A 301 6.55 -11.30 -0.11
C ASN A 301 5.59 -10.62 0.89
N GLY A 302 4.29 -10.55 0.57
CA GLY A 302 3.26 -10.00 1.45
C GLY A 302 3.08 -10.83 2.73
N LEU A 303 3.01 -12.16 2.61
CA LEU A 303 2.93 -13.09 3.75
C LEU A 303 4.14 -12.95 4.68
N HIS A 304 5.35 -12.87 4.11
CA HIS A 304 6.56 -12.63 4.89
C HIS A 304 6.52 -11.30 5.64
N LEU A 305 6.12 -10.22 4.99
CA LEU A 305 6.00 -8.91 5.63
C LEU A 305 4.97 -8.90 6.77
N LEU A 306 3.89 -9.68 6.66
CA LEU A 306 2.84 -9.80 7.67
C LEU A 306 3.12 -10.83 8.79
N ASN A 307 4.25 -11.57 8.75
CA ASN A 307 4.53 -12.71 9.64
C ASN A 307 3.50 -13.84 9.52
N LEU A 308 3.06 -14.15 8.30
CA LEU A 308 2.10 -15.23 8.00
C LEU A 308 2.74 -16.36 7.17
N ALA A 309 4.03 -16.25 6.80
CA ALA A 309 4.77 -17.25 6.04
C ALA A 309 5.27 -18.41 6.94
#